data_8b477fd149c670c0a4de93b0a91fbd6e
#
_entry.id   8b477fd149c670c0a4de93b0a91fbd6e
#
_cell.length_a   1.000
_cell.length_b   1.000
_cell.length_c   1.000
_cell.angle_alpha   90.00
_cell.angle_beta   90.00
_cell.angle_gamma   90.00
#
_symmetry.space_group_name_H-M   'P 1'
#
loop_
_entity.id
_entity.type
_entity.pdbx_description
1 polymer ?
#
loop_
_entity_poly.entity_id
_entity_poly.type
_entity_poly.pdbx_seq_one_letter_code
_entity_poly.pdbx_strand_id
1 'polypeptide(L)' 'MPVSAYVLIRTEADKTKGAFESLAKLKGVKTAHTVTGPFDIILLVEAKTLHELGDVILSKIRGVEGISRTMTCVTVETG' A
#
# COMPACT_ATOMS: atom_id res chain seq x y z
N MET A 1 -7.08 -1.40 -19.30
CA MET A 1 -5.73 -1.68 -18.75
C MET A 1 -5.74 -1.49 -17.24
N PRO A 2 -5.08 -2.35 -16.50
CA PRO A 2 -5.05 -2.19 -15.05
C PRO A 2 -4.28 -0.93 -14.65
N VAL A 3 -4.65 -0.40 -13.51
CA VAL A 3 -4.00 0.76 -12.91
C VAL A 3 -3.16 0.25 -11.74
N SER A 4 -1.92 0.68 -11.68
CA SER A 4 -0.99 0.29 -10.62
C SER A 4 -0.54 1.50 -9.83
N ALA A 5 -0.19 1.28 -8.57
CA ALA A 5 0.34 2.33 -7.72
C ALA A 5 1.31 1.74 -6.71
N TYR A 6 2.30 2.53 -6.35
CA TYR A 6 3.15 2.23 -5.21
C TYR A 6 2.60 2.99 -4.01
N VAL A 7 2.41 2.28 -2.92
CA VAL A 7 1.93 2.90 -1.68
C VAL A 7 3.05 2.84 -0.66
N LEU A 8 3.50 4.00 -0.25
CA LEU A 8 4.58 4.15 0.72
C LEU A 8 3.93 4.37 2.08
N ILE A 9 4.30 3.54 3.05
CA ILE A 9 3.60 3.51 4.33
C ILE A 9 4.57 3.71 5.47
N ARG A 10 4.17 4.60 6.38
CA ARG A 10 4.84 4.81 7.64
C ARG A 10 4.03 4.15 8.74
N THR A 11 4.69 3.44 9.63
CA THR A 11 4.02 2.77 10.74
C THR A 11 4.48 3.33 12.07
N GLU A 12 3.68 3.09 13.10
CA GLU A 12 4.08 3.40 14.47
C GLU A 12 5.19 2.43 14.88
N ALA A 13 6.07 2.87 15.78
CA ALA A 13 7.35 2.21 16.07
C ALA A 13 7.30 0.70 16.28
N ASP A 14 6.33 0.18 16.97
CA ASP A 14 6.26 -1.25 17.28
C ASP A 14 5.14 -1.98 16.52
N LYS A 15 4.59 -1.34 15.49
CA LYS A 15 3.45 -1.86 14.75
C LYS A 15 3.79 -2.34 13.34
N THR A 16 5.04 -2.17 12.91
CA THR A 16 5.43 -2.46 11.52
C THR A 16 5.15 -3.90 11.11
N LYS A 17 5.54 -4.87 11.93
CA LYS A 17 5.36 -6.28 11.59
C LYS A 17 3.88 -6.65 11.43
N GLY A 18 3.05 -6.26 12.37
CA GLY A 18 1.62 -6.56 12.32
C GLY A 18 0.94 -5.87 11.14
N ALA A 19 1.29 -4.61 10.89
CA ALA A 19 0.76 -3.88 9.74
C ALA A 19 1.17 -4.55 8.44
N PHE A 20 2.44 -4.94 8.32
CA PHE A 20 2.95 -5.61 7.13
C PHE A 20 2.18 -6.90 6.85
N GLU A 21 1.99 -7.74 7.87
CA GLU A 21 1.28 -8.99 7.71
C GLU A 21 -0.17 -8.78 7.24
N SER A 22 -0.84 -7.78 7.79
CA SER A 22 -2.21 -7.45 7.38
C SER A 22 -2.26 -6.91 5.96
N LEU A 23 -1.33 -6.02 5.61
CA LEU A 23 -1.28 -5.42 4.27
C LEU A 23 -0.98 -6.43 3.19
N ALA A 24 -0.06 -7.36 3.46
CA ALA A 24 0.34 -8.36 2.48
C ALA A 24 -0.81 -9.31 2.08
N LYS A 25 -1.83 -9.41 2.91
CA LYS A 25 -2.98 -10.28 2.67
C LYS A 25 -4.12 -9.58 1.94
N LEU A 26 -4.06 -8.28 1.78
CA LEU A 26 -5.16 -7.54 1.15
C LEU A 26 -5.25 -7.85 -0.34
N LYS A 27 -6.49 -8.04 -0.79
CA LYS A 27 -6.75 -8.22 -2.21
C LYS A 27 -6.35 -6.94 -2.96
N GLY A 28 -5.65 -7.10 -4.06
CA GLY A 28 -5.16 -5.98 -4.85
C GLY A 28 -3.71 -5.63 -4.56
N VAL A 29 -3.13 -6.15 -3.49
CA VAL A 29 -1.72 -5.97 -3.18
C VAL A 29 -0.93 -7.04 -3.94
N LYS A 30 -0.10 -6.60 -4.87
CA LYS A 30 0.72 -7.51 -5.69
C LYS A 30 2.01 -7.88 -4.98
N THR A 31 2.69 -6.90 -4.42
CA THR A 31 3.91 -7.12 -3.65
C THR A 31 3.91 -6.24 -2.41
N ALA A 32 4.60 -6.69 -1.39
CA ALA A 32 4.75 -5.94 -0.14
C ALA A 32 6.16 -6.18 0.39
N HIS A 33 6.83 -5.10 0.76
CA HIS A 33 8.18 -5.16 1.29
C HIS A 33 8.32 -4.23 2.48
N THR A 34 9.03 -4.68 3.51
CA THR A 34 9.50 -3.76 4.54
C THR A 34 10.81 -3.15 4.05
N VAL A 35 10.99 -1.88 4.31
CA VAL A 35 12.14 -1.12 3.80
C VAL A 35 12.74 -0.25 4.89
N THR A 36 13.92 0.27 4.63
CA THR A 36 14.54 1.28 5.49
C THR A 36 14.45 2.64 4.79
N GLY A 37 14.45 3.70 5.57
CA GLY A 37 14.40 5.06 5.04
C GLY A 37 13.25 5.84 5.62
N PRO A 38 12.71 6.83 4.89
CA PRO A 38 11.61 7.64 5.40
C PRO A 38 10.29 6.90 5.54
N PHE A 39 10.16 5.73 4.93
CA PHE A 39 8.98 4.87 5.05
C PHE A 39 9.37 3.49 5.54
N ASP A 40 8.41 2.75 6.04
CA ASP A 40 8.63 1.43 6.64
C ASP A 40 8.19 0.29 5.73
N ILE A 41 7.17 0.52 4.92
CA ILE A 41 6.61 -0.50 4.04
C ILE A 41 6.34 0.12 2.68
N ILE A 42 6.60 -0.65 1.62
CA ILE A 42 6.23 -0.28 0.25
C ILE A 42 5.38 -1.39 -0.32
N LEU A 43 4.22 -1.01 -0.87
CA LEU A 43 3.33 -1.93 -1.55
C LEU A 43 3.25 -1.59 -3.02
N LEU A 44 3.10 -2.62 -3.85
CA LEU A 44 2.64 -2.43 -5.22
C LEU A 44 1.21 -2.94 -5.26
N VAL A 45 0.28 -2.08 -5.62
CA VAL A 45 -1.14 -2.43 -5.70
C VAL A 45 -1.62 -2.29 -7.15
N GLU A 46 -2.63 -3.06 -7.49
CA GLU A 46 -3.20 -3.05 -8.84
C GLU A 46 -4.71 -3.15 -8.78
N ALA A 47 -5.38 -2.40 -9.63
CA ALA A 47 -6.83 -2.42 -9.73
C ALA A 47 -7.22 -2.27 -11.20
N LYS A 48 -8.47 -2.59 -11.52
CA LYS A 48 -8.97 -2.47 -12.90
C LYS A 48 -9.15 -1.01 -13.30
N THR A 49 -9.53 -0.18 -12.35
CA THR A 49 -9.80 1.24 -12.59
C THR A 49 -9.21 2.09 -11.49
N LEU A 50 -9.01 3.38 -11.77
CA LEU A 50 -8.54 4.33 -10.77
C LEU A 50 -9.55 4.47 -9.63
N HIS A 51 -10.83 4.39 -9.93
CA HIS A 51 -11.89 4.43 -8.93
C HIS A 51 -11.78 3.27 -7.94
N GLU A 52 -11.59 2.05 -8.45
CA GLU A 52 -11.39 0.88 -7.62
C GLU A 52 -10.14 1.00 -6.76
N LEU A 53 -9.06 1.53 -7.34
CA LEU A 53 -7.83 1.75 -6.61
C LEU A 53 -8.06 2.65 -5.39
N GLY A 54 -8.72 3.78 -5.61
CA GLY A 54 -8.97 4.74 -4.54
C GLY A 54 -9.96 4.25 -3.51
N ASP A 55 -11.14 3.85 -3.97
CA ASP A 55 -12.26 3.55 -3.06
C ASP A 55 -12.17 2.20 -2.37
N VAL A 56 -11.61 1.21 -3.03
CA VAL A 56 -11.55 -0.14 -2.48
C VAL A 56 -10.21 -0.42 -1.81
N ILE A 57 -9.14 -0.29 -2.58
CA ILE A 57 -7.82 -0.70 -2.11
C ILE A 57 -7.26 0.28 -1.07
N LEU A 58 -7.23 1.56 -1.38
CA LEU A 58 -6.65 2.56 -0.47
C LEU A 58 -7.45 2.70 0.82
N SER A 59 -8.76 2.53 0.76
CA SER A 59 -9.58 2.54 1.96
C SER A 59 -9.23 1.39 2.90
N LYS A 60 -9.01 0.21 2.35
CA LYS A 60 -8.61 -0.96 3.15
C LYS A 60 -7.24 -0.78 3.76
N ILE A 61 -6.31 -0.20 3.01
CA ILE A 61 -4.96 0.07 3.52
C ILE A 61 -5.03 1.01 4.72
N ARG A 62 -5.80 2.09 4.61
CA ARG A 62 -5.94 3.06 5.69
C ARG A 62 -6.59 2.48 6.94
N GLY A 63 -7.37 1.42 6.79
CA GLY A 63 -8.01 0.75 7.90
C GLY A 63 -7.12 -0.18 8.70
N VAL A 64 -5.89 -0.42 8.25
CA VAL A 64 -4.98 -1.32 8.95
C VAL A 64 -4.40 -0.62 10.16
N GLU A 65 -4.43 -1.33 11.31
CA GLU A 65 -3.91 -0.80 12.56
C GLU A 65 -2.41 -0.57 12.49
N GLY A 66 -1.95 0.51 13.07
CA GLY A 66 -0.53 0.82 13.18
C GLY A 66 0.02 1.70 12.07
N ILE A 67 -0.80 2.05 11.09
CA ILE A 67 -0.37 2.95 10.02
C ILE A 67 -0.49 4.40 10.49
N SER A 68 0.61 5.14 10.40
CA SER A 68 0.61 6.55 10.77
C SER A 68 0.52 7.48 9.56
N ARG A 69 1.02 7.05 8.41
CA ARG A 69 1.02 7.89 7.21
C ARG A 69 1.11 7.05 5.96
N THR A 70 0.45 7.49 4.89
CA THR A 70 0.53 6.84 3.59
C THR A 70 0.79 7.88 2.50
N MET A 71 1.51 7.46 1.47
CA MET A 71 1.71 8.26 0.28
C MET A 71 1.50 7.32 -0.91
N THR A 72 0.60 7.69 -1.80
CA THR A 72 0.28 6.87 -2.97
C THR A 72 0.84 7.51 -4.23
N CYS A 73 1.58 6.72 -4.99
CA CYS A 73 2.16 7.16 -6.26
C CYS A 73 1.59 6.28 -7.36
N VAL A 74 0.64 6.83 -8.11
CA VAL A 74 0.02 6.12 -9.23
C VAL A 74 1.01 6.07 -10.39
N THR A 75 1.21 4.90 -10.98
CA THR A 75 2.12 4.78 -12.11
C THR A 75 1.50 5.43 -13.34
N VAL A 76 2.29 6.20 -14.06
CA VAL A 76 1.85 6.87 -15.29
C VAL A 76 2.20 6.02 -16.49
N GLU A 77 3.35 5.35 -16.44
CA GLU A 77 3.87 4.52 -17.52
C GLU A 77 4.48 3.26 -16.91
N THR A 78 4.29 2.14 -17.61
CA THR A 78 4.93 0.88 -17.20
C THR A 78 5.92 0.51 -18.29
N GLY A 79 7.14 0.29 -17.93
CA GLY A 79 8.15 -0.02 -18.93
C GLY A 79 9.00 -1.20 -18.61
#